data_a6a76640b7086eec069352302a253e83
#
_entry.id   a6a76640b7086eec069352302a253e83
#
_cell.length_a   1.000
_cell.length_b   1.000
_cell.length_c   1.000
_cell.angle_alpha   90.00
_cell.angle_beta   90.00
_cell.angle_gamma   90.00
#
_symmetry.space_group_name_H-M   'P 1'
#
loop_
_entity.id
_entity.type
_entity.pdbx_description
1 polymer ?
#
loop_
_entity_poly.entity_id
_entity_poly.type
_entity_poly.pdbx_seq_one_letter_code
_entity_poly.pdbx_strand_id
1 'polypeptide(L)'
;MNKKVIYTSVFGKTEENNYHLHKPDVVLDGYDFVCFTDDETFKSDFWQVKLVKPLYDDGARNAKRYKLKPHIYLSEYEISVWVDIEVKITKDIDHLVESSLKDSNLAILNHELCGRTVSGDLNVRKCVYEEAKFIQWLGDNSPKKQYKDNMDIIHAQVDRYRKDGYPENNGLARTTVVFRKHNESDVIKNSDAWWEEMK
;
A
#
# COMPACT_ATOMS: atom_id res chain seq x y z
N MET A 1 -27.00 0.43 2.82
CA MET A 1 -25.82 -0.46 2.73
C MET A 1 -24.60 0.42 2.61
N ASN A 2 -23.59 0.20 3.44
CA ASN A 2 -22.34 0.95 3.39
C ASN A 2 -21.65 0.69 2.05
N LYS A 3 -21.35 1.73 1.29
CA LYS A 3 -20.61 1.59 0.04
C LYS A 3 -19.17 1.22 0.33
N LYS A 4 -18.72 0.08 -0.17
CA LYS A 4 -17.35 -0.42 0.00
C LYS A 4 -16.60 -0.36 -1.33
N VAL A 5 -15.30 -0.09 -1.29
CA VAL A 5 -14.44 -0.11 -2.48
C VAL A 5 -13.15 -0.87 -2.23
N ILE A 6 -12.77 -1.70 -3.16
CA ILE A 6 -11.42 -2.26 -3.27
C ILE A 6 -10.70 -1.46 -4.33
N TYR A 7 -9.51 -0.95 -4.01
CA TYR A 7 -8.83 -0.08 -4.95
C TYR A 7 -7.33 -0.29 -4.96
N THR A 8 -6.75 0.06 -6.08
CA THR A 8 -5.31 0.02 -6.36
C THR A 8 -4.92 1.17 -7.28
N SER A 9 -3.62 1.26 -7.58
CA SER A 9 -3.16 2.21 -8.60
C SER A 9 -1.92 1.70 -9.33
N VAL A 10 -1.77 2.13 -10.58
CA VAL A 10 -0.65 1.81 -11.47
C VAL A 10 -0.17 3.09 -12.12
N PHE A 11 1.09 3.45 -11.90
CA PHE A 11 1.71 4.64 -12.48
C PHE A 11 3.10 4.32 -13.02
N GLY A 12 3.52 5.08 -14.03
CA GLY A 12 4.86 4.96 -14.60
C GLY A 12 5.01 3.69 -15.43
N LYS A 13 4.36 3.66 -16.59
CA LYS A 13 4.51 2.57 -17.55
C LYS A 13 5.96 2.46 -17.98
N THR A 14 6.56 1.29 -17.75
CA THR A 14 7.81 0.89 -18.41
C THR A 14 7.52 -0.31 -19.30
N GLU A 15 8.26 -0.45 -20.39
CA GLU A 15 8.16 -1.62 -21.29
C GLU A 15 8.39 -2.95 -20.55
N GLU A 16 9.09 -2.90 -19.40
CA GLU A 16 9.41 -4.04 -18.54
C GLU A 16 8.28 -4.38 -17.54
N ASN A 17 7.37 -3.45 -17.26
CA ASN A 17 6.32 -3.62 -16.24
C ASN A 17 5.00 -4.02 -16.89
N ASN A 18 4.77 -5.30 -17.02
CA ASN A 18 3.49 -5.84 -17.47
C ASN A 18 2.55 -6.01 -16.25
N TYR A 19 1.99 -4.91 -15.78
CA TYR A 19 1.06 -4.93 -14.64
C TYR A 19 -0.29 -5.54 -15.05
N HIS A 20 -0.74 -6.53 -14.28
CA HIS A 20 -2.04 -7.14 -14.46
C HIS A 20 -2.93 -6.94 -13.24
N LEU A 21 -4.14 -6.44 -13.47
CA LEU A 21 -5.18 -6.41 -12.44
C LEU A 21 -5.78 -7.80 -12.30
N HIS A 22 -5.62 -8.39 -11.12
CA HIS A 22 -6.24 -9.67 -10.81
C HIS A 22 -7.74 -9.50 -10.58
N LYS A 23 -8.55 -10.25 -11.32
CA LYS A 23 -9.94 -10.47 -10.94
C LYS A 23 -9.99 -11.36 -9.71
N PRO A 24 -10.82 -11.08 -8.71
CA PRO A 24 -11.05 -11.99 -7.59
C PRO A 24 -11.54 -13.36 -8.07
N ASP A 25 -11.17 -14.42 -7.36
CA ASP A 25 -11.67 -15.78 -7.64
C ASP A 25 -13.09 -16.00 -7.10
N VAL A 26 -13.63 -15.05 -6.33
CA VAL A 26 -14.94 -15.10 -5.68
C VAL A 26 -15.74 -13.84 -6.01
N VAL A 27 -17.05 -13.94 -5.92
CA VAL A 27 -17.93 -12.77 -5.99
C VAL A 27 -17.87 -12.05 -4.65
N LEU A 28 -17.66 -10.73 -4.69
CA LEU A 28 -17.63 -9.85 -3.52
C LEU A 28 -18.77 -8.84 -3.64
N ASP A 29 -19.94 -9.22 -3.14
CA ASP A 29 -21.12 -8.39 -3.20
C ASP A 29 -20.95 -7.11 -2.38
N GLY A 30 -21.37 -5.97 -2.92
CA GLY A 30 -21.29 -4.67 -2.27
C GLY A 30 -19.94 -3.98 -2.34
N TYR A 31 -18.98 -4.51 -3.12
CA TYR A 31 -17.72 -3.86 -3.42
C TYR A 31 -17.64 -3.36 -4.85
N ASP A 32 -17.26 -2.09 -5.01
CA ASP A 32 -16.76 -1.57 -6.28
C ASP A 32 -15.25 -1.83 -6.36
N PHE A 33 -14.74 -1.98 -7.59
CA PHE A 33 -13.31 -2.19 -7.85
C PHE A 33 -12.76 -1.03 -8.67
N VAL A 34 -11.80 -0.28 -8.14
CA VAL A 34 -11.25 0.93 -8.76
C VAL A 34 -9.75 0.85 -8.91
N CYS A 35 -9.26 1.15 -10.12
CA CYS A 35 -7.83 1.30 -10.38
C CYS A 35 -7.54 2.70 -10.92
N PHE A 36 -6.64 3.44 -10.29
CA PHE A 36 -6.14 4.72 -10.77
C PHE A 36 -4.87 4.52 -11.60
N THR A 37 -4.79 5.19 -12.76
CA THR A 37 -3.62 5.09 -13.65
C THR A 37 -3.44 6.36 -14.49
N ASP A 38 -2.21 6.60 -14.94
CA ASP A 38 -1.87 7.61 -15.95
C ASP A 38 -1.72 7.02 -17.36
N ASP A 39 -1.88 5.71 -17.51
CA ASP A 39 -1.78 5.02 -18.80
C ASP A 39 -3.13 4.93 -19.50
N GLU A 40 -3.33 5.68 -20.57
CA GLU A 40 -4.56 5.68 -21.40
C GLU A 40 -4.83 4.33 -22.08
N THR A 41 -3.81 3.49 -22.21
CA THR A 41 -3.91 2.16 -22.82
C THR A 41 -4.28 1.07 -21.83
N PHE A 42 -4.18 1.36 -20.52
CA PHE A 42 -4.46 0.40 -19.45
C PHE A 42 -5.96 0.14 -19.34
N LYS A 43 -6.37 -1.11 -19.47
CA LYS A 43 -7.78 -1.53 -19.48
C LYS A 43 -7.99 -2.75 -18.61
N SER A 44 -9.22 -2.90 -18.13
CA SER A 44 -9.68 -4.08 -17.40
C SER A 44 -11.13 -4.36 -17.73
N ASP A 45 -11.49 -5.64 -17.88
CA ASP A 45 -12.88 -6.08 -18.05
C ASP A 45 -13.65 -6.16 -16.72
N PHE A 46 -12.95 -6.01 -15.59
CA PHE A 46 -13.54 -6.17 -14.26
C PHE A 46 -13.40 -4.91 -13.39
N TRP A 47 -12.20 -4.28 -13.38
CA TRP A 47 -11.93 -3.08 -12.60
C TRP A 47 -12.39 -1.82 -13.35
N GLN A 48 -13.04 -0.91 -12.64
CA GLN A 48 -13.24 0.45 -13.12
C GLN A 48 -11.88 1.18 -13.17
N VAL A 49 -11.33 1.34 -14.36
CA VAL A 49 -10.09 2.07 -14.56
C VAL A 49 -10.40 3.57 -14.61
N LYS A 50 -9.81 4.33 -13.68
CA LYS A 50 -9.90 5.80 -13.63
C LYS A 50 -8.59 6.39 -14.13
N LEU A 51 -8.63 6.97 -15.34
CA LEU A 51 -7.50 7.73 -15.89
C LEU A 51 -7.33 9.04 -15.13
N VAL A 52 -6.12 9.30 -14.66
CA VAL A 52 -5.80 10.46 -13.84
C VAL A 52 -4.48 11.09 -14.27
N LYS A 53 -4.35 12.40 -14.11
CA LYS A 53 -3.10 13.09 -14.41
C LYS A 53 -2.09 12.85 -13.27
N PRO A 54 -0.85 12.41 -13.57
CA PRO A 54 0.20 12.30 -12.57
C PRO A 54 0.55 13.68 -12.00
N LEU A 55 0.84 13.73 -10.71
CA LEU A 55 1.22 14.94 -9.99
C LEU A 55 2.73 15.05 -9.78
N TYR A 56 3.44 13.94 -9.92
CA TYR A 56 4.87 13.80 -9.71
C TYR A 56 5.48 13.03 -10.88
N ASP A 57 6.76 13.29 -11.17
CA ASP A 57 7.51 12.52 -12.16
C ASP A 57 7.76 11.08 -11.72
N ASP A 58 7.75 10.84 -10.41
CA ASP A 58 7.90 9.50 -9.80
C ASP A 58 6.55 8.75 -9.75
N GLY A 59 6.44 7.69 -10.54
CA GLY A 59 5.27 6.81 -10.57
C GLY A 59 4.95 6.18 -9.22
N ALA A 60 5.96 5.78 -8.44
CA ALA A 60 5.76 5.22 -7.12
C ALA A 60 5.16 6.24 -6.15
N ARG A 61 5.59 7.50 -6.21
CA ARG A 61 5.02 8.60 -5.41
C ARG A 61 3.57 8.88 -5.80
N ASN A 62 3.24 8.87 -7.10
CA ASN A 62 1.86 8.98 -7.54
C ASN A 62 1.01 7.84 -6.99
N ALA A 63 1.45 6.59 -7.09
CA ALA A 63 0.74 5.43 -6.55
C ALA A 63 0.52 5.55 -5.03
N LYS A 64 1.55 5.90 -4.28
CA LYS A 64 1.48 6.11 -2.83
C LYS A 64 0.50 7.21 -2.44
N ARG A 65 0.34 8.26 -3.25
CA ARG A 65 -0.66 9.30 -3.02
C ARG A 65 -2.09 8.75 -3.04
N TYR A 66 -2.45 7.96 -4.03
CA TYR A 66 -3.78 7.33 -4.09
C TYR A 66 -3.97 6.32 -2.96
N LYS A 67 -2.94 5.55 -2.62
CA LYS A 67 -2.93 4.66 -1.46
C LYS A 67 -3.21 5.38 -0.14
N LEU A 68 -2.60 6.55 0.07
CA LEU A 68 -2.66 7.26 1.35
C LEU A 68 -3.81 8.27 1.46
N LYS A 69 -4.39 8.73 0.35
CA LYS A 69 -5.41 9.78 0.35
C LYS A 69 -6.77 9.31 -0.23
N PRO A 70 -7.30 8.13 0.17
CA PRO A 70 -8.60 7.67 -0.37
C PRO A 70 -9.75 8.63 -0.06
N HIS A 71 -9.72 9.35 1.05
CA HIS A 71 -10.72 10.37 1.41
C HIS A 71 -10.85 11.49 0.38
N ILE A 72 -9.82 11.74 -0.44
CA ILE A 72 -9.87 12.76 -1.51
C ILE A 72 -10.47 12.17 -2.80
N TYR A 73 -10.18 10.91 -3.12
CA TYR A 73 -10.46 10.32 -4.44
C TYR A 73 -11.64 9.37 -4.45
N LEU A 74 -12.09 8.92 -3.27
CA LEU A 74 -13.11 7.88 -3.06
C LEU A 74 -14.04 8.27 -1.91
N SER A 75 -14.27 9.57 -1.71
CA SER A 75 -15.06 10.12 -0.59
C SER A 75 -16.52 9.63 -0.57
N GLU A 76 -17.02 9.13 -1.71
CA GLU A 76 -18.35 8.54 -1.86
C GLU A 76 -18.50 7.15 -1.22
N TYR A 77 -17.39 6.52 -0.80
CA TYR A 77 -17.38 5.23 -0.12
C TYR A 77 -17.14 5.38 1.37
N GLU A 78 -17.72 4.53 2.17
CA GLU A 78 -17.55 4.53 3.63
C GLU A 78 -16.34 3.69 4.06
N ILE A 79 -16.11 2.58 3.35
CA ILE A 79 -15.02 1.65 3.61
C ILE A 79 -14.18 1.49 2.35
N SER A 80 -12.88 1.59 2.51
CA SER A 80 -11.93 1.29 1.45
C SER A 80 -10.95 0.19 1.86
N VAL A 81 -10.66 -0.68 0.90
CA VAL A 81 -9.63 -1.72 0.98
C VAL A 81 -8.59 -1.43 -0.08
N TRP A 82 -7.42 -0.99 0.34
CA TRP A 82 -6.27 -0.91 -0.55
C TRP A 82 -5.68 -2.30 -0.76
N VAL A 83 -5.34 -2.62 -2.00
CA VAL A 83 -4.54 -3.79 -2.34
C VAL A 83 -3.40 -3.38 -3.28
N ASP A 84 -2.18 -3.82 -3.00
CA ASP A 84 -1.09 -3.67 -3.98
C ASP A 84 -1.42 -4.51 -5.22
N ILE A 85 -0.94 -4.10 -6.41
CA ILE A 85 -1.37 -4.68 -7.69
C ILE A 85 -1.12 -6.18 -7.83
N GLU A 86 -0.12 -6.70 -7.11
CA GLU A 86 0.20 -8.14 -7.12
C GLU A 86 -0.73 -8.98 -6.23
N VAL A 87 -1.62 -8.34 -5.47
CA VAL A 87 -2.53 -9.05 -4.55
C VAL A 87 -3.72 -9.58 -5.32
N LYS A 88 -3.94 -10.89 -5.23
CA LYS A 88 -5.14 -11.57 -5.72
C LYS A 88 -6.03 -11.97 -4.57
N ILE A 89 -7.32 -11.62 -4.63
CA ILE A 89 -8.32 -12.00 -3.65
C ILE A 89 -8.88 -13.36 -4.04
N THR A 90 -8.64 -14.38 -3.21
CA THR A 90 -9.02 -15.77 -3.48
C THR A 90 -10.18 -16.29 -2.64
N LYS A 91 -10.61 -15.50 -1.64
CA LYS A 91 -11.70 -15.84 -0.71
C LYS A 91 -12.50 -14.59 -0.39
N ASP A 92 -13.71 -14.79 0.13
CA ASP A 92 -14.52 -13.71 0.67
C ASP A 92 -13.75 -13.01 1.82
N ILE A 93 -13.79 -11.68 1.79
CA ILE A 93 -13.09 -10.82 2.75
C ILE A 93 -14.04 -10.03 3.67
N ASP A 94 -15.36 -10.17 3.54
CA ASP A 94 -16.32 -9.37 4.31
C ASP A 94 -16.12 -9.54 5.82
N HIS A 95 -16.06 -10.77 6.30
CA HIS A 95 -15.80 -11.03 7.72
C HIS A 95 -14.45 -10.46 8.19
N LEU A 96 -13.42 -10.50 7.34
CA LEU A 96 -12.11 -9.93 7.66
C LEU A 96 -12.20 -8.41 7.77
N VAL A 97 -12.86 -7.74 6.83
CA VAL A 97 -13.06 -6.30 6.84
C VAL A 97 -13.86 -5.86 8.06
N GLU A 98 -14.99 -6.52 8.32
CA GLU A 98 -15.87 -6.20 9.44
C GLU A 98 -15.17 -6.40 10.79
N SER A 99 -14.50 -7.53 11.00
CA SER A 99 -13.78 -7.81 12.25
C SER A 99 -12.59 -6.86 12.46
N SER A 100 -11.86 -6.53 11.39
CA SER A 100 -10.72 -5.61 11.46
C SER A 100 -11.11 -4.17 11.77
N LEU A 101 -12.30 -3.74 11.31
CA LEU A 101 -12.79 -2.37 11.49
C LEU A 101 -13.87 -2.26 12.60
N LYS A 102 -14.10 -3.30 13.38
CA LYS A 102 -15.09 -3.31 14.47
C LYS A 102 -14.77 -2.25 15.53
N ASP A 103 -13.54 -2.28 16.01
CA ASP A 103 -13.07 -1.44 17.13
C ASP A 103 -12.01 -0.40 16.68
N SER A 104 -11.81 -0.26 15.37
CA SER A 104 -10.83 0.65 14.77
C SER A 104 -11.32 1.18 13.43
N ASN A 105 -10.86 2.36 13.05
CA ASN A 105 -11.13 2.94 11.74
C ASN A 105 -10.03 2.67 10.70
N LEU A 106 -8.91 2.08 11.15
CA LEU A 106 -7.76 1.72 10.32
C LEU A 106 -7.20 0.38 10.77
N ALA A 107 -7.03 -0.55 9.84
CA ALA A 107 -6.36 -1.82 10.09
C ALA A 107 -5.32 -2.12 9.01
N ILE A 108 -4.14 -2.53 9.44
CA ILE A 108 -2.98 -2.82 8.60
C ILE A 108 -2.40 -4.17 9.04
N LEU A 109 -1.86 -4.92 8.09
CA LEU A 109 -1.23 -6.20 8.38
C LEU A 109 0.04 -6.01 9.23
N ASN A 110 0.20 -6.85 10.25
CA ASN A 110 1.45 -6.93 10.97
C ASN A 110 2.47 -7.72 10.13
N HIS A 111 3.64 -7.13 9.85
CA HIS A 111 4.67 -7.74 9.04
C HIS A 111 5.19 -9.05 9.66
N GLU A 112 5.29 -9.11 10.96
CA GLU A 112 5.76 -10.31 11.69
C GLU A 112 4.82 -11.51 11.52
N LEU A 113 3.50 -11.26 11.44
CA LEU A 113 2.49 -12.30 11.25
C LEU A 113 2.29 -12.68 9.76
N CYS A 114 2.70 -11.81 8.84
CA CYS A 114 2.47 -11.96 7.41
C CYS A 114 3.78 -12.09 6.62
N GLY A 115 4.87 -12.50 7.26
CA GLY A 115 6.19 -12.63 6.64
C GLY A 115 6.17 -13.47 5.36
N ARG A 116 6.82 -12.99 4.31
CA ARG A 116 7.03 -13.77 3.09
C ARG A 116 8.12 -14.79 3.29
N THR A 117 7.90 -15.99 2.79
CA THR A 117 8.99 -16.92 2.49
C THR A 117 9.68 -16.46 1.21
N VAL A 118 10.95 -16.07 1.30
CA VAL A 118 11.83 -15.92 0.15
C VAL A 118 12.86 -17.04 0.27
N SER A 119 12.92 -17.91 -0.72
CA SER A 119 13.86 -19.05 -0.73
C SER A 119 13.72 -20.01 0.48
N GLY A 120 12.50 -20.17 1.02
CA GLY A 120 12.23 -21.06 2.15
C GLY A 120 12.41 -20.40 3.54
N ASP A 121 12.99 -19.23 3.64
CA ASP A 121 13.15 -18.50 4.88
C ASP A 121 12.04 -17.45 5.07
N LEU A 122 11.55 -17.30 6.32
CA LEU A 122 10.64 -16.22 6.68
C LEU A 122 11.42 -14.90 6.71
N ASN A 123 11.14 -14.05 5.71
CA ASN A 123 11.71 -12.70 5.70
C ASN A 123 10.84 -11.77 6.56
N VAL A 124 10.94 -11.95 7.88
CA VAL A 124 10.19 -11.19 8.88
C VAL A 124 11.04 -10.05 9.40
N ARG A 125 10.47 -8.85 9.39
CA ARG A 125 11.07 -7.67 9.99
C ARG A 125 10.17 -7.13 11.08
N LYS A 126 10.78 -6.70 12.19
CA LYS A 126 10.08 -6.32 13.42
C LYS A 126 10.02 -4.82 13.66
N CYS A 127 10.78 -4.04 12.89
CA CYS A 127 10.78 -2.58 13.03
C CYS A 127 11.33 -1.87 11.80
N VAL A 128 11.17 -0.56 11.76
CA VAL A 128 11.65 0.32 10.69
C VAL A 128 13.17 0.25 10.47
N TYR A 129 13.94 -0.03 11.54
CA TYR A 129 15.39 -0.15 11.46
C TYR A 129 15.83 -1.41 10.70
N GLU A 130 15.14 -2.52 10.91
CA GLU A 130 15.35 -3.76 10.16
C GLU A 130 14.91 -3.61 8.70
N GLU A 131 13.80 -2.89 8.46
CA GLU A 131 13.33 -2.59 7.11
C GLU A 131 14.38 -1.78 6.32
N ALA A 132 14.93 -0.73 6.91
CA ALA A 132 15.97 0.09 6.27
C ALA A 132 17.21 -0.73 5.89
N LYS A 133 17.68 -1.60 6.80
CA LYS A 133 18.79 -2.52 6.53
C LYS A 133 18.48 -3.48 5.39
N PHE A 134 17.25 -3.97 5.34
CA PHE A 134 16.79 -4.89 4.30
C PHE A 134 16.69 -4.21 2.92
N ILE A 135 16.18 -2.98 2.87
CA ILE A 135 16.13 -2.19 1.62
C ILE A 135 17.54 -1.96 1.09
N GLN A 136 18.50 -1.61 1.96
CA GLN A 136 19.89 -1.47 1.59
C GLN A 136 20.47 -2.78 1.06
N TRP A 137 20.27 -3.87 1.79
CA TRP A 137 20.75 -5.20 1.38
C TRP A 137 20.21 -5.61 0.01
N LEU A 138 18.92 -5.35 -0.27
CA LEU A 138 18.33 -5.62 -1.58
C LEU A 138 19.02 -4.84 -2.70
N GLY A 139 19.33 -3.56 -2.48
CA GLY A 139 20.06 -2.74 -3.44
C GLY A 139 21.48 -3.25 -3.68
N ASP A 140 22.22 -3.53 -2.58
CA ASP A 140 23.58 -4.02 -2.63
C ASP A 140 23.74 -5.37 -3.34
N ASN A 141 22.70 -6.23 -3.22
CA ASN A 141 22.68 -7.58 -3.82
C ASN A 141 21.91 -7.62 -5.16
N SER A 142 21.35 -6.51 -5.62
CA SER A 142 20.74 -6.47 -6.93
C SER A 142 21.79 -6.54 -8.05
N PRO A 143 21.53 -7.21 -9.19
CA PRO A 143 22.50 -7.36 -10.29
C PRO A 143 23.01 -6.01 -10.83
N LYS A 144 22.19 -4.96 -10.76
CA LYS A 144 22.51 -3.60 -11.24
C LYS A 144 22.87 -2.65 -10.11
N LYS A 145 23.01 -3.12 -8.85
CA LYS A 145 23.11 -2.28 -7.64
C LYS A 145 22.05 -1.17 -7.59
N GLN A 146 20.86 -1.54 -7.96
CA GLN A 146 19.74 -0.61 -8.06
C GLN A 146 18.95 -0.60 -6.76
N TYR A 147 18.93 0.54 -6.10
CA TYR A 147 18.14 0.77 -4.88
C TYR A 147 16.71 1.17 -5.26
N LYS A 148 15.74 0.69 -4.50
CA LYS A 148 14.32 1.05 -4.68
C LYS A 148 14.02 2.48 -4.25
N ASP A 149 14.81 3.01 -3.33
CA ASP A 149 14.67 4.35 -2.76
C ASP A 149 16.05 4.99 -2.58
N ASN A 150 16.09 6.31 -2.39
CA ASN A 150 17.33 7.01 -2.08
C ASN A 150 17.79 6.65 -0.67
N MET A 151 18.94 5.97 -0.56
CA MET A 151 19.48 5.48 0.71
C MET A 151 19.88 6.59 1.66
N ASP A 152 20.32 7.75 1.17
CA ASP A 152 20.67 8.89 2.03
C ASP A 152 19.40 9.42 2.76
N ILE A 153 18.26 9.44 2.07
CA ILE A 153 16.97 9.82 2.67
C ILE A 153 16.55 8.79 3.72
N ILE A 154 16.66 7.49 3.40
CA ILE A 154 16.32 6.41 4.34
C ILE A 154 17.20 6.48 5.59
N HIS A 155 18.51 6.68 5.42
CA HIS A 155 19.44 6.79 6.56
C HIS A 155 19.11 8.01 7.41
N ALA A 156 18.88 9.18 6.79
CA ALA A 156 18.52 10.40 7.51
C ALA A 156 17.18 10.22 8.29
N GLN A 157 16.20 9.54 7.71
CA GLN A 157 14.94 9.22 8.37
C GLN A 157 15.14 8.30 9.58
N VAL A 158 15.92 7.25 9.42
CA VAL A 158 16.26 6.29 10.50
C VAL A 158 17.02 6.99 11.64
N ASP A 159 17.95 7.87 11.33
CA ASP A 159 18.72 8.62 12.33
C ASP A 159 17.83 9.61 13.09
N ARG A 160 16.88 10.24 12.40
CA ARG A 160 15.85 11.07 13.03
C ARG A 160 15.01 10.24 14.01
N TYR A 161 14.51 9.08 13.61
CA TYR A 161 13.71 8.20 14.48
C TYR A 161 14.49 7.77 15.73
N ARG A 162 15.79 7.45 15.60
CA ARG A 162 16.64 7.15 16.76
C ARG A 162 16.79 8.34 17.69
N LYS A 163 17.02 9.52 17.12
CA LYS A 163 17.15 10.77 17.89
C LYS A 163 15.87 11.12 18.63
N ASP A 164 14.71 10.85 18.01
CA ASP A 164 13.40 11.10 18.59
C ASP A 164 13.00 10.00 19.60
N GLY A 165 13.85 8.99 19.82
CA GLY A 165 13.62 7.91 20.77
C GLY A 165 12.62 6.85 20.30
N TYR A 166 12.37 6.72 18.99
CA TYR A 166 11.50 5.67 18.47
C TYR A 166 12.10 4.29 18.79
N PRO A 167 11.36 3.40 19.47
CA PRO A 167 11.94 2.17 20.02
C PRO A 167 12.22 1.13 18.92
N GLU A 168 13.25 0.31 19.15
CA GLU A 168 13.49 -0.90 18.36
C GLU A 168 12.39 -1.96 18.66
N ASN A 169 12.16 -2.84 17.69
CA ASN A 169 11.17 -3.92 17.79
C ASN A 169 9.73 -3.44 18.09
N ASN A 170 9.38 -2.23 17.65
CA ASN A 170 8.06 -1.63 17.86
C ASN A 170 7.03 -2.06 16.79
N GLY A 171 7.25 -3.19 16.15
CA GLY A 171 6.43 -3.68 15.05
C GLY A 171 6.74 -3.00 13.71
N LEU A 172 6.28 -3.62 12.64
CA LEU A 172 6.34 -3.09 11.29
C LEU A 172 5.01 -3.33 10.59
N ALA A 173 4.41 -2.28 10.06
CA ALA A 173 3.21 -2.37 9.27
C ALA A 173 3.53 -2.85 7.84
N ARG A 174 2.82 -3.89 7.39
CA ARG A 174 2.85 -4.35 6.01
C ARG A 174 1.64 -3.81 5.26
N THR A 175 1.88 -2.90 4.36
CA THR A 175 0.83 -2.10 3.72
C THR A 175 0.36 -2.62 2.36
N THR A 176 0.65 -3.90 2.05
CA THR A 176 0.15 -4.55 0.82
C THR A 176 -1.37 -4.64 0.79
N VAL A 177 -2.01 -4.69 1.97
CA VAL A 177 -3.46 -4.57 2.14
C VAL A 177 -3.73 -3.63 3.30
N VAL A 178 -4.66 -2.68 3.13
CA VAL A 178 -5.05 -1.73 4.18
C VAL A 178 -6.57 -1.56 4.19
N PHE A 179 -7.20 -1.76 5.35
CA PHE A 179 -8.63 -1.56 5.56
C PHE A 179 -8.89 -0.23 6.25
N ARG A 180 -9.86 0.57 5.78
CA ARG A 180 -10.14 1.91 6.35
C ARG A 180 -11.61 2.30 6.27
N LYS A 181 -12.07 2.97 7.34
CA LYS A 181 -13.18 3.94 7.28
C LYS A 181 -12.52 5.29 6.96
N HIS A 182 -12.18 5.50 5.70
CA HIS A 182 -11.22 6.50 5.27
C HIS A 182 -11.70 7.96 5.38
N ASN A 183 -12.99 8.19 5.59
CA ASN A 183 -13.56 9.52 5.83
C ASN A 183 -13.56 9.92 7.31
N GLU A 184 -13.16 9.02 8.22
CA GLU A 184 -13.05 9.32 9.64
C GLU A 184 -11.86 10.28 9.91
N SER A 185 -12.06 11.24 10.80
CA SER A 185 -11.11 12.34 11.03
C SER A 185 -9.75 11.87 11.55
N ASP A 186 -9.71 10.80 12.34
CA ASP A 186 -8.48 10.16 12.85
C ASP A 186 -7.71 9.46 11.73
N VAL A 187 -8.42 8.80 10.79
CA VAL A 187 -7.82 8.16 9.62
C VAL A 187 -7.27 9.21 8.66
N ILE A 188 -7.99 10.32 8.45
CA ILE A 188 -7.51 11.44 7.62
C ILE A 188 -6.22 12.03 8.20
N LYS A 189 -6.19 12.32 9.49
CA LYS A 189 -4.98 12.84 10.17
C LYS A 189 -3.79 11.90 10.06
N ASN A 190 -4.03 10.60 10.26
CA ASN A 190 -2.99 9.58 10.13
C ASN A 190 -2.46 9.51 8.69
N SER A 191 -3.36 9.50 7.70
CA SER A 191 -3.03 9.48 6.28
C SER A 191 -2.25 10.74 5.85
N ASP A 192 -2.60 11.89 6.41
CA ASP A 192 -1.90 13.15 6.16
C ASP A 192 -0.49 13.12 6.74
N ALA A 193 -0.34 12.70 8.00
CA ALA A 193 0.97 12.56 8.63
C ALA A 193 1.86 11.56 7.88
N TRP A 194 1.29 10.43 7.47
CA TRP A 194 2.02 9.45 6.68
C TRP A 194 2.45 10.01 5.32
N TRP A 195 1.58 10.78 4.67
CA TRP A 195 1.93 11.44 3.41
C TRP A 195 3.06 12.46 3.58
N GLU A 196 3.09 13.22 4.68
CA GLU A 196 4.20 14.15 4.96
C GLU A 196 5.55 13.43 5.11
N GLU A 197 5.58 12.23 5.70
CA GLU A 197 6.77 11.39 5.78
C GLU A 197 7.26 10.84 4.41
N MET A 198 6.38 10.84 3.41
CA MET A 198 6.67 10.32 2.07
C MET A 198 7.10 11.39 1.06
N LYS A 199 6.99 12.68 1.41
CA LYS A 199 7.41 13.80 0.56
C LYS A 199 8.92 13.99 0.57
#